data_167a331772ef46f09486f49d07d4816d
#
_entry.id   167a331772ef46f09486f49d07d4816d
#
_cell.length_a   1.000
_cell.length_b   1.000
_cell.length_c   1.000
_cell.angle_alpha   90.00
_cell.angle_beta   90.00
_cell.angle_gamma   90.00
#
_symmetry.space_group_name_H-M   'P 1'
#
loop_
_entity.id
_entity.type
_entity.pdbx_description
1 polymer ?
#
loop_
_entity_poly.entity_id
_entity_poly.type
_entity_poly.pdbx_seq_one_letter_code
_entity_poly.pdbx_strand_id
1 'polypeptide(L)'
;RLRWLGIFDNELVGLDKGTPAQVLEHILKKKWTLNKNDRDLIVMWHKFDFIDNGVARQIQSTMVAIGEDTVNTGMSKTVGLPMAIAAKLVLNGTIKLTGVHIPIKKEIYNPILAELSDLGIELTEKEIVLN
;
A
#
# COMPACT_ATOMS: atom_id res chain seq x y z
N ARG A 1 -4.27 7.67 20.78
CA ARG A 1 -4.95 6.98 19.66
C ARG A 1 -5.64 5.70 20.11
N LEU A 2 -5.01 4.79 20.86
CA LEU A 2 -5.65 3.55 21.36
C LEU A 2 -6.85 3.79 22.27
N ARG A 3 -6.83 4.85 23.12
CA ARG A 3 -8.00 5.24 23.92
C ARG A 3 -9.19 5.65 23.05
N TRP A 4 -8.94 6.37 21.97
CA TRP A 4 -10.01 6.77 21.05
C TRP A 4 -10.72 5.57 20.42
N LEU A 5 -10.01 4.45 20.23
CA LEU A 5 -10.59 3.21 19.73
C LEU A 5 -11.48 2.51 20.74
N GLY A 6 -11.40 2.86 22.03
CA GLY A 6 -12.19 2.22 23.09
C GLY A 6 -11.58 0.92 23.63
N ILE A 7 -10.30 0.63 23.32
CA ILE A 7 -9.64 -0.64 23.72
C ILE A 7 -9.54 -0.78 25.26
N PHE A 8 -9.52 0.35 25.97
CA PHE A 8 -9.39 0.38 27.43
C PHE A 8 -10.71 0.73 28.13
N ASP A 9 -11.82 0.76 27.40
CA ASP A 9 -13.12 1.06 27.97
C ASP A 9 -13.69 -0.18 28.67
N ASN A 10 -14.49 0.04 29.70
CA ASN A 10 -15.16 -1.02 30.47
C ASN A 10 -16.52 -1.39 29.87
N GLU A 11 -16.69 -1.22 28.54
CA GLU A 11 -17.90 -1.59 27.86
C GLU A 11 -17.88 -3.07 27.45
N LEU A 12 -19.05 -3.70 27.47
CA LEU A 12 -19.20 -5.05 26.94
C LEU A 12 -18.98 -5.01 25.41
N VAL A 13 -18.08 -5.86 24.92
CA VAL A 13 -17.76 -5.94 23.48
C VAL A 13 -18.94 -6.45 22.65
N GLY A 14 -19.87 -7.19 23.26
CA GLY A 14 -21.06 -7.74 22.58
C GLY A 14 -20.77 -9.03 21.82
N LEU A 15 -19.68 -9.72 22.14
CA LEU A 15 -19.35 -11.05 21.62
C LEU A 15 -19.50 -12.08 22.76
N ASP A 16 -20.26 -13.14 22.55
CA ASP A 16 -20.42 -14.23 23.53
C ASP A 16 -19.13 -15.03 23.69
N LYS A 17 -18.39 -15.23 22.61
CA LYS A 17 -17.09 -15.91 22.57
C LYS A 17 -16.22 -15.29 21.48
N GLY A 18 -14.92 -15.23 21.72
CA GLY A 18 -13.96 -14.75 20.73
C GLY A 18 -12.51 -14.84 21.21
N THR A 19 -11.61 -15.00 20.26
CA THR A 19 -10.17 -14.83 20.52
C THR A 19 -9.83 -13.35 20.72
N PRO A 20 -8.70 -13.00 21.34
CA PRO A 20 -8.27 -11.61 21.43
C PRO A 20 -8.24 -10.87 20.09
N ALA A 21 -7.87 -11.54 19.00
CA ALA A 21 -7.87 -10.97 17.66
C ALA A 21 -9.29 -10.62 17.17
N GLN A 22 -10.27 -11.50 17.39
CA GLN A 22 -11.67 -11.26 17.03
C GLN A 22 -12.29 -10.14 17.86
N VAL A 23 -11.95 -10.05 19.14
CA VAL A 23 -12.38 -8.95 20.01
C VAL A 23 -11.81 -7.62 19.49
N LEU A 24 -10.51 -7.58 19.17
CA LEU A 24 -9.87 -6.40 18.59
C LEU A 24 -10.50 -6.01 17.25
N GLU A 25 -10.70 -6.96 16.34
CA GLU A 25 -11.38 -6.73 15.06
C GLU A 25 -12.76 -6.10 15.26
N HIS A 26 -13.56 -6.64 16.20
CA HIS A 26 -14.89 -6.12 16.49
C HIS A 26 -14.86 -4.66 16.97
N ILE A 27 -13.91 -4.32 17.84
CA ILE A 27 -13.71 -2.94 18.32
C ILE A 27 -13.29 -2.02 17.18
N LEU A 28 -12.35 -2.45 16.34
CA LEU A 28 -11.84 -1.67 15.22
C LEU A 28 -12.91 -1.40 14.18
N LYS A 29 -13.73 -2.39 13.83
CA LYS A 29 -14.83 -2.26 12.87
C LYS A 29 -15.80 -1.13 13.21
N LYS A 30 -16.06 -0.88 14.50
CA LYS A 30 -16.93 0.23 14.93
C LYS A 30 -16.40 1.62 14.51
N LYS A 31 -15.08 1.77 14.35
CA LYS A 31 -14.42 3.06 14.06
C LYS A 31 -13.81 3.15 12.66
N TRP A 32 -13.47 2.02 12.06
CA TRP A 32 -12.70 1.96 10.82
C TRP A 32 -13.49 1.46 9.61
N THR A 33 -14.75 1.12 9.77
CA THR A 33 -15.60 0.80 8.62
C THR A 33 -15.89 2.08 7.84
N LEU A 34 -15.64 2.05 6.54
CA LEU A 34 -15.98 3.14 5.63
C LEU A 34 -17.49 3.27 5.49
N ASN A 35 -18.00 4.49 5.58
CA ASN A 35 -19.39 4.80 5.24
C ASN A 35 -19.53 4.87 3.71
N LYS A 36 -20.77 4.85 3.22
CA LYS A 36 -21.09 4.81 1.79
C LYS A 36 -20.39 5.88 0.94
N ASN A 37 -20.13 7.05 1.52
CA ASN A 37 -19.51 8.18 0.82
C ASN A 37 -18.05 8.41 1.21
N ASP A 38 -17.49 7.55 2.06
CA ASP A 38 -16.11 7.67 2.47
C ASP A 38 -15.18 7.14 1.37
N ARG A 39 -14.03 7.75 1.27
CA ARG A 39 -12.93 7.31 0.41
C ARG A 39 -11.68 7.17 1.28
N ASP A 40 -10.97 6.09 1.11
CA ASP A 40 -9.68 5.92 1.74
C ASP A 40 -8.57 6.65 0.98
N LEU A 41 -7.51 6.96 1.67
CA LEU A 41 -6.33 7.61 1.14
C LEU A 41 -5.10 6.82 1.55
N ILE A 42 -4.33 6.36 0.58
CA ILE A 42 -3.02 5.76 0.79
C ILE A 42 -1.96 6.80 0.45
N VAL A 43 -1.11 7.11 1.42
CA VAL A 43 0.07 7.95 1.22
C VAL A 43 1.30 7.11 1.53
N MET A 44 2.18 6.99 0.56
CA MET A 44 3.48 6.34 0.70
C MET A 44 4.56 7.40 0.49
N TRP A 45 5.45 7.54 1.45
CA TRP A 45 6.58 8.45 1.37
C TRP A 45 7.85 7.73 1.79
N HIS A 46 8.83 7.74 0.91
CA HIS A 46 10.13 7.16 1.12
C HIS A 46 11.21 8.23 1.06
N LYS A 47 12.22 8.07 1.89
CA LYS A 47 13.40 8.92 1.94
C LYS A 47 14.63 8.05 1.96
N PHE A 48 15.51 8.24 1.01
CA PHE A 48 16.77 7.52 0.89
C PHE A 48 17.92 8.51 0.93
N ASP A 49 18.77 8.43 1.96
CA ASP A 49 20.00 9.20 2.06
C ASP A 49 21.16 8.28 1.63
N PHE A 50 22.02 8.76 0.73
CA PHE A 50 23.13 7.99 0.19
C PHE A 50 24.29 8.91 -0.20
N ILE A 51 25.47 8.31 -0.43
CA ILE A 51 26.66 9.03 -0.93
C ILE A 51 26.93 8.54 -2.34
N ASP A 52 27.00 9.48 -3.27
CA ASP A 52 27.38 9.26 -4.66
C ASP A 52 28.63 10.08 -5.01
N ASN A 53 29.72 9.41 -5.37
CA ASN A 53 31.01 10.05 -5.68
C ASN A 53 31.50 11.07 -4.62
N GLY A 54 31.27 10.74 -3.33
CA GLY A 54 31.65 11.59 -2.21
C GLY A 54 30.69 12.74 -1.90
N VAL A 55 29.59 12.85 -2.65
CA VAL A 55 28.55 13.86 -2.45
C VAL A 55 27.35 13.21 -1.74
N ALA A 56 26.93 13.80 -0.63
CA ALA A 56 25.73 13.35 0.07
C ALA A 56 24.47 13.73 -0.72
N ARG A 57 23.62 12.78 -1.02
CA ARG A 57 22.38 12.92 -1.79
C ARG A 57 21.20 12.30 -1.07
N GLN A 58 20.02 12.77 -1.41
CA GLN A 58 18.75 12.24 -0.91
C GLN A 58 17.77 12.06 -2.06
N ILE A 59 17.10 10.93 -2.13
CA ILE A 59 15.91 10.73 -2.96
C ILE A 59 14.69 10.70 -2.06
N GLN A 60 13.69 11.50 -2.38
CA GLN A 60 12.36 11.45 -1.80
C GLN A 60 11.39 10.93 -2.85
N SER A 61 10.67 9.87 -2.53
CA SER A 61 9.70 9.22 -3.42
C SER A 61 8.32 9.23 -2.75
N THR A 62 7.32 9.76 -3.44
CA THR A 62 5.96 9.95 -2.91
C THR A 62 4.92 9.37 -3.85
N MET A 63 3.99 8.62 -3.29
CA MET A 63 2.79 8.13 -3.97
C MET A 63 1.56 8.50 -3.17
N VAL A 64 0.49 8.89 -3.86
CA VAL A 64 -0.84 9.12 -3.26
C VAL A 64 -1.86 8.36 -4.09
N ALA A 65 -2.62 7.47 -3.45
CA ALA A 65 -3.73 6.77 -4.08
C ALA A 65 -5.02 7.02 -3.31
N ILE A 66 -6.05 7.47 -4.01
CA ILE A 66 -7.37 7.76 -3.44
C ILE A 66 -8.35 6.69 -3.92
N GLY A 67 -9.11 6.11 -3.00
CA GLY A 67 -10.19 5.18 -3.31
C GLY A 67 -11.38 5.89 -3.98
N GLU A 68 -12.18 5.14 -4.71
CA GLU A 68 -13.38 5.63 -5.38
C GLU A 68 -14.63 5.44 -4.52
N ASP A 69 -14.70 4.29 -3.87
CA ASP A 69 -15.82 3.86 -3.04
C ASP A 69 -15.36 2.83 -1.98
N THR A 70 -16.30 2.18 -1.32
CA THR A 70 -16.03 1.18 -0.28
C THR A 70 -15.55 -0.18 -0.81
N VAL A 71 -15.54 -0.40 -2.12
CA VAL A 71 -15.06 -1.62 -2.80
C VAL A 71 -13.76 -1.33 -3.55
N ASN A 72 -13.76 -0.29 -4.38
CA ASN A 72 -12.60 0.19 -5.14
C ASN A 72 -11.79 1.15 -4.26
N THR A 73 -11.32 0.64 -3.14
CA THR A 73 -10.54 1.43 -2.19
C THR A 73 -9.11 1.65 -2.71
N GLY A 74 -8.44 2.69 -2.23
CA GLY A 74 -7.02 2.90 -2.48
C GLY A 74 -6.20 1.69 -2.02
N MET A 75 -6.56 1.09 -0.88
CA MET A 75 -5.95 -0.14 -0.38
C MET A 75 -6.14 -1.31 -1.36
N SER A 76 -7.36 -1.57 -1.85
CA SER A 76 -7.63 -2.67 -2.78
C SER A 76 -6.88 -2.50 -4.10
N LYS A 77 -6.79 -1.27 -4.61
CA LYS A 77 -6.07 -0.94 -5.85
C LYS A 77 -4.56 -1.12 -5.68
N THR A 78 -3.96 -0.56 -4.64
CA THR A 78 -2.51 -0.61 -4.45
C THR A 78 -1.99 -2.00 -4.10
N VAL A 79 -2.84 -2.91 -3.64
CA VAL A 79 -2.50 -4.32 -3.39
C VAL A 79 -2.90 -5.22 -4.56
N GLY A 80 -4.13 -5.08 -5.07
CA GLY A 80 -4.69 -5.96 -6.09
C GLY A 80 -4.11 -5.74 -7.48
N LEU A 81 -3.95 -4.49 -7.91
CA LEU A 81 -3.48 -4.18 -9.27
C LEU A 81 -2.05 -4.69 -9.54
N PRO A 82 -1.04 -4.48 -8.68
CA PRO A 82 0.30 -5.02 -8.94
C PRO A 82 0.31 -6.53 -9.13
N MET A 83 -0.48 -7.25 -8.34
CA MET A 83 -0.59 -8.71 -8.44
C MET A 83 -1.29 -9.13 -9.73
N ALA A 84 -2.41 -8.48 -10.09
CA ALA A 84 -3.14 -8.78 -11.32
C ALA A 84 -2.31 -8.47 -12.59
N ILE A 85 -1.60 -7.34 -12.59
CA ILE A 85 -0.69 -6.95 -13.68
C ILE A 85 0.44 -7.98 -13.81
N ALA A 86 1.08 -8.36 -12.69
CA ALA A 86 2.14 -9.37 -12.72
C ALA A 86 1.65 -10.69 -13.29
N ALA A 87 0.47 -11.18 -12.86
CA ALA A 87 -0.13 -12.39 -13.40
C ALA A 87 -0.41 -12.29 -14.90
N LYS A 88 -0.97 -11.16 -15.36
CA LYS A 88 -1.19 -10.89 -16.80
C LYS A 88 0.13 -10.92 -17.59
N LEU A 89 1.17 -10.28 -17.07
CA LEU A 89 2.48 -10.21 -17.75
C LEU A 89 3.20 -11.56 -17.81
N VAL A 90 2.98 -12.43 -16.85
CA VAL A 90 3.46 -13.83 -16.90
C VAL A 90 2.65 -14.62 -17.93
N LEU A 91 1.32 -14.53 -17.92
CA LEU A 91 0.46 -15.27 -18.83
C LEU A 91 0.63 -14.89 -20.30
N ASN A 92 0.90 -13.62 -20.59
CA ASN A 92 1.16 -13.15 -21.96
C ASN A 92 2.62 -13.31 -22.40
N GLY A 93 3.50 -13.84 -21.52
CA GLY A 93 4.91 -14.11 -21.85
C GLY A 93 5.83 -12.88 -21.84
N THR A 94 5.38 -11.73 -21.34
CA THR A 94 6.24 -10.55 -21.14
C THR A 94 7.26 -10.82 -20.04
N ILE A 95 6.84 -11.38 -18.91
CA ILE A 95 7.72 -11.89 -17.86
C ILE A 95 7.94 -13.39 -18.13
N LYS A 96 9.18 -13.76 -18.49
CA LYS A 96 9.55 -15.15 -18.85
C LYS A 96 10.30 -15.89 -17.74
N LEU A 97 10.47 -15.27 -16.57
CA LEU A 97 11.15 -15.88 -15.43
C LEU A 97 10.35 -17.05 -14.90
N THR A 98 11.08 -18.13 -14.55
CA THR A 98 10.52 -19.33 -13.93
C THR A 98 11.00 -19.47 -12.50
N GLY A 99 10.17 -20.06 -11.65
CA GLY A 99 10.47 -20.23 -10.22
C GLY A 99 9.99 -19.06 -9.37
N VAL A 100 10.46 -19.01 -8.11
CA VAL A 100 10.06 -17.97 -7.15
C VAL A 100 11.05 -16.81 -7.21
N HIS A 101 10.54 -15.61 -7.46
CA HIS A 101 11.33 -14.38 -7.52
C HIS A 101 10.70 -13.29 -6.65
N ILE A 102 11.56 -12.51 -5.98
CA ILE A 102 11.16 -11.23 -5.41
C ILE A 102 11.22 -10.16 -6.50
N PRO A 103 10.33 -9.14 -6.49
CA PRO A 103 10.17 -8.17 -7.59
C PRO A 103 11.25 -7.07 -7.59
N ILE A 104 12.52 -7.42 -7.41
CA ILE A 104 13.66 -6.50 -7.45
C ILE A 104 14.37 -6.47 -8.82
N LYS A 105 13.97 -7.34 -9.74
CA LYS A 105 14.54 -7.41 -11.09
C LYS A 105 13.81 -6.44 -12.02
N LYS A 106 14.55 -5.69 -12.84
CA LYS A 106 14.01 -4.70 -13.80
C LYS A 106 12.98 -5.30 -14.74
N GLU A 107 13.20 -6.52 -15.20
CA GLU A 107 12.27 -7.25 -16.06
C GLU A 107 10.93 -7.60 -15.40
N ILE A 108 10.85 -7.55 -14.06
CA ILE A 108 9.60 -7.72 -13.30
C ILE A 108 8.98 -6.36 -13.02
N TYR A 109 9.72 -5.46 -12.31
CA TYR A 109 9.08 -4.25 -11.79
C TYR A 109 8.86 -3.17 -12.85
N ASN A 110 9.71 -3.04 -13.86
CA ASN A 110 9.54 -2.00 -14.89
C ASN A 110 8.19 -2.09 -15.62
N PRO A 111 7.80 -3.25 -16.19
CA PRO A 111 6.52 -3.33 -16.89
C PRO A 111 5.33 -3.23 -15.94
N ILE A 112 5.46 -3.68 -14.69
CA ILE A 112 4.39 -3.54 -13.68
C ILE A 112 4.20 -2.07 -13.31
N LEU A 113 5.28 -1.34 -13.04
CA LEU A 113 5.22 0.08 -12.67
C LEU A 113 4.70 0.94 -13.84
N ALA A 114 5.05 0.60 -15.08
CA ALA A 114 4.52 1.29 -16.26
C ALA A 114 2.99 1.17 -16.33
N GLU A 115 2.44 -0.05 -16.21
CA GLU A 115 0.98 -0.24 -16.20
C GLU A 115 0.28 0.37 -14.99
N LEU A 116 0.93 0.38 -13.82
CA LEU A 116 0.41 1.06 -12.64
C LEU A 116 0.32 2.57 -12.84
N SER A 117 1.33 3.18 -13.49
CA SER A 117 1.33 4.60 -13.84
C SER A 117 0.17 4.95 -14.78
N ASP A 118 -0.10 4.10 -15.80
CA ASP A 118 -1.26 4.25 -16.69
C ASP A 118 -2.61 4.20 -15.92
N LEU A 119 -2.64 3.53 -14.78
CA LEU A 119 -3.79 3.44 -13.88
C LEU A 119 -3.80 4.54 -12.78
N GLY A 120 -2.91 5.51 -12.87
CA GLY A 120 -2.80 6.63 -11.92
C GLY A 120 -2.15 6.29 -10.59
N ILE A 121 -1.42 5.18 -10.51
CA ILE A 121 -0.61 4.79 -9.35
C ILE A 121 0.86 4.92 -9.72
N GLU A 122 1.43 6.06 -9.38
CA GLU A 122 2.84 6.35 -9.68
C GLU A 122 3.58 6.94 -8.49
N LEU A 123 4.89 6.77 -8.49
CA LEU A 123 5.81 7.37 -7.53
C LEU A 123 6.46 8.60 -8.16
N THR A 124 6.24 9.76 -7.54
CA THR A 124 6.94 10.99 -7.90
C THR A 124 8.23 11.07 -7.12
N GLU A 125 9.36 11.22 -7.81
CA GLU A 125 10.68 11.25 -7.20
C GLU A 125 11.32 12.65 -7.30
N LYS A 126 12.02 13.04 -6.22
CA LYS A 126 12.79 14.25 -6.14
C LYS A 126 14.16 13.94 -5.56
N GLU A 127 15.20 14.31 -6.29
CA GLU A 127 16.58 14.24 -5.81
C GLU A 127 17.02 15.57 -5.21
N ILE A 128 17.76 15.53 -4.11
CA ILE A 128 18.28 16.68 -3.36
C ILE A 128 19.74 16.40 -3.04
N VAL A 129 20.61 17.38 -3.31
CA VAL A 129 22.00 17.37 -2.84
C VAL A 129 22.00 17.91 -1.41
N LEU A 130 22.58 17.15 -0.49
CA LEU A 130 22.73 17.55 0.91
C LEU A 130 24.06 18.30 1.08
N ASN A 131 24.00 19.49 1.65
CA ASN A 131 25.18 20.32 1.97
C ASN A 131 25.80 19.90 3.29
#